data_5df6c2f20b35b94a9815268fb9157966
#
_entry.id   5df6c2f20b35b94a9815268fb9157966
#
_cell.length_a   1.000
_cell.length_b   1.000
_cell.length_c   1.000
_cell.angle_alpha   90.00
_cell.angle_beta   90.00
_cell.angle_gamma   90.00
#
_symmetry.space_group_name_H-M   'P 1'
#
loop_
_entity.id
_entity.type
_entity.pdbx_description
1 polymer ?
#
loop_
_entity_poly.entity_id
_entity_poly.type
_entity_poly.pdbx_seq_one_letter_code
_entity_poly.pdbx_strand_id
1 'polypeptide(L)'
;ANDERRDVMVCTYQYKWDADKKAHKLVENKKLTDWYPGKWRREWMPKGFVDPNNTGVNYCPLRYADVVLMAAEAYNEIGNTPEAWRLLNEVRHRAGATETNSLQAYKAAQPNLYELPYFNSGDEADNFRTALYWERGFELAFEGQRKYDLLRWGILGDALKLFQSKMDKSLKGKYDAGDKFIKGKHELFPIPLGELQANPALKNQNNPGYE
;
A
#
# COMPACT_ATOMS: atom_id res chain seq x y z
N ALA A 1 -2.88 4.46 -20.23
CA ALA A 1 -1.69 4.24 -19.41
C ALA A 1 -1.39 2.76 -19.42
N ASN A 2 -0.18 2.39 -19.81
CA ASN A 2 0.26 0.99 -20.00
C ASN A 2 0.79 0.39 -18.68
N ASP A 3 0.41 0.91 -17.52
CA ASP A 3 0.85 0.40 -16.22
C ASP A 3 0.24 -0.98 -15.98
N GLU A 4 1.04 -2.02 -16.09
CA GLU A 4 0.64 -3.43 -15.98
C GLU A 4 0.37 -3.85 -14.53
N ARG A 5 0.77 -3.06 -13.54
CA ARG A 5 0.65 -3.42 -12.13
C ARG A 5 -0.78 -3.62 -11.68
N ARG A 6 -1.72 -2.80 -12.17
CA ARG A 6 -3.13 -2.91 -11.80
C ARG A 6 -3.65 -4.33 -12.04
N ASP A 7 -3.41 -4.88 -13.20
CA ASP A 7 -3.99 -6.16 -13.61
C ASP A 7 -3.31 -7.36 -12.95
N VAL A 8 -2.08 -7.15 -12.45
CA VAL A 8 -1.37 -8.13 -11.63
C VAL A 8 -1.74 -8.02 -10.15
N MET A 9 -1.82 -6.80 -9.61
CA MET A 9 -2.03 -6.57 -8.18
C MET A 9 -3.46 -6.74 -7.72
N VAL A 10 -4.43 -6.52 -8.62
CA VAL A 10 -5.86 -6.62 -8.30
C VAL A 10 -6.45 -7.81 -9.03
N CYS A 11 -6.94 -8.77 -8.28
CA CYS A 11 -7.63 -9.94 -8.83
C CYS A 11 -9.13 -9.67 -8.88
N THR A 12 -9.67 -9.51 -10.08
CA THR A 12 -11.08 -9.18 -10.32
C THR A 12 -11.95 -10.41 -10.54
N TYR A 13 -11.42 -11.61 -10.36
CA TYR A 13 -12.11 -12.87 -10.59
C TYR A 13 -11.84 -13.88 -9.47
N GLN A 14 -12.62 -14.95 -9.48
CA GLN A 14 -12.47 -16.10 -8.61
C GLN A 14 -12.71 -17.41 -9.38
N TYR A 15 -12.17 -18.51 -8.87
CA TYR A 15 -12.50 -19.82 -9.39
C TYR A 15 -13.65 -20.44 -8.59
N LYS A 16 -14.74 -20.77 -9.27
CA LYS A 16 -15.88 -21.49 -8.67
C LYS A 16 -15.97 -22.90 -9.20
N TRP A 17 -16.30 -23.84 -8.33
CA TRP A 17 -16.57 -25.20 -8.75
C TRP A 17 -17.80 -25.26 -9.65
N ASP A 18 -17.66 -25.92 -10.81
CA ASP A 18 -18.74 -26.23 -11.73
C ASP A 18 -19.04 -27.72 -11.62
N ALA A 19 -20.18 -28.09 -11.03
CA ALA A 19 -20.55 -29.46 -10.76
C ALA A 19 -20.80 -30.25 -12.06
N ASP A 20 -21.33 -29.59 -13.09
CA ASP A 20 -21.64 -30.22 -14.38
C ASP A 20 -20.36 -30.61 -15.13
N LYS A 21 -19.36 -29.75 -15.08
CA LYS A 21 -18.06 -29.95 -15.73
C LYS A 21 -17.04 -30.66 -14.83
N LYS A 22 -17.37 -30.87 -13.54
CA LYS A 22 -16.45 -31.40 -12.52
C LYS A 22 -15.10 -30.69 -12.54
N ALA A 23 -15.09 -29.38 -12.70
CA ALA A 23 -13.91 -28.54 -12.83
C ALA A 23 -14.17 -27.15 -12.24
N HIS A 24 -13.10 -26.44 -11.90
CA HIS A 24 -13.22 -25.02 -11.56
C HIS A 24 -13.35 -24.17 -12.83
N LYS A 25 -14.27 -23.23 -12.81
CA LYS A 25 -14.42 -22.18 -13.84
C LYS A 25 -14.09 -20.82 -13.26
N LEU A 26 -13.49 -19.97 -14.10
CA LEU A 26 -13.24 -18.58 -13.80
C LEU A 26 -14.57 -17.80 -13.86
N VAL A 27 -14.81 -17.00 -12.83
CA VAL A 27 -16.00 -16.14 -12.73
C VAL A 27 -15.54 -14.74 -12.34
N GLU A 28 -15.86 -13.74 -13.17
CA GLU A 28 -15.58 -12.35 -12.85
C GLU A 28 -16.41 -11.83 -11.68
N ASN A 29 -15.78 -11.07 -10.80
CA ASN A 29 -16.42 -10.37 -9.71
C ASN A 29 -16.86 -8.98 -10.18
N LYS A 30 -18.18 -8.78 -10.26
CA LYS A 30 -18.77 -7.52 -10.76
C LYS A 30 -18.69 -6.35 -9.76
N LYS A 31 -18.50 -6.63 -8.47
CA LYS A 31 -18.45 -5.62 -7.42
C LYS A 31 -17.00 -5.40 -6.99
N LEU A 32 -16.62 -4.15 -6.81
CA LEU A 32 -15.29 -3.78 -6.29
C LEU A 32 -14.99 -4.42 -4.93
N THR A 33 -16.02 -4.59 -4.09
CA THR A 33 -15.89 -5.22 -2.77
C THR A 33 -15.53 -6.70 -2.81
N ASP A 34 -15.68 -7.33 -3.98
CA ASP A 34 -15.40 -8.75 -4.16
C ASP A 34 -14.06 -8.99 -4.87
N TRP A 35 -13.27 -7.91 -5.06
CA TRP A 35 -11.93 -8.02 -5.61
C TRP A 35 -10.92 -8.41 -4.53
N TYR A 36 -9.88 -9.11 -4.93
CA TYR A 36 -8.87 -9.65 -4.03
C TYR A 36 -7.48 -9.11 -4.33
N PRO A 37 -6.55 -9.15 -3.35
CA PRO A 37 -5.13 -8.93 -3.62
C PRO A 37 -4.63 -9.92 -4.67
N GLY A 38 -4.00 -9.42 -5.73
CA GLY A 38 -3.56 -10.23 -6.85
C GLY A 38 -2.12 -10.73 -6.76
N LYS A 39 -1.28 -10.17 -5.88
CA LYS A 39 0.15 -10.55 -5.77
C LYS A 39 0.40 -11.96 -5.25
N TRP A 40 -0.58 -12.55 -4.57
CA TRP A 40 -0.45 -13.85 -3.90
C TRP A 40 -1.40 -14.88 -4.51
N ARG A 41 -1.51 -14.90 -5.85
CA ARG A 41 -2.45 -15.77 -6.56
C ARG A 41 -2.05 -17.23 -6.46
N ARG A 42 -2.97 -18.07 -6.04
CA ARG A 42 -2.74 -19.51 -5.95
C ARG A 42 -2.53 -20.16 -7.32
N GLU A 43 -3.02 -19.58 -8.39
CA GLU A 43 -2.82 -20.06 -9.76
C GLU A 43 -1.35 -20.06 -10.21
N TRP A 44 -0.49 -19.30 -9.51
CA TRP A 44 0.96 -19.28 -9.75
C TRP A 44 1.69 -20.41 -9.01
N MET A 45 0.99 -21.15 -8.19
CA MET A 45 1.56 -22.30 -7.48
C MET A 45 1.63 -23.53 -8.40
N PRO A 46 2.54 -24.48 -8.12
CA PRO A 46 2.58 -25.75 -8.84
C PRO A 46 1.23 -26.47 -8.83
N LYS A 47 0.86 -27.09 -9.95
CA LYS A 47 -0.36 -27.88 -10.02
C LYS A 47 -0.33 -29.02 -9.00
N GLY A 48 -1.47 -29.28 -8.37
CA GLY A 48 -1.61 -30.33 -7.37
C GLY A 48 -1.43 -29.87 -5.92
N PHE A 49 -1.06 -28.61 -5.68
CA PHE A 49 -1.06 -28.03 -4.33
C PHE A 49 -2.49 -27.70 -3.91
N VAL A 50 -3.01 -28.43 -2.93
CA VAL A 50 -4.44 -28.37 -2.57
C VAL A 50 -4.72 -27.92 -1.13
N ASP A 51 -3.69 -27.63 -0.33
CA ASP A 51 -3.90 -27.16 1.04
C ASP A 51 -4.55 -25.77 1.06
N PRO A 52 -5.73 -25.58 1.67
CA PRO A 52 -6.42 -24.30 1.71
C PRO A 52 -5.73 -23.26 2.60
N ASN A 53 -4.95 -23.68 3.58
CA ASN A 53 -4.36 -22.83 4.62
C ASN A 53 -2.86 -22.60 4.44
N ASN A 54 -2.19 -23.48 3.69
CA ASN A 54 -0.77 -23.37 3.43
C ASN A 54 -0.51 -23.02 1.97
N THR A 55 0.45 -22.16 1.72
CA THR A 55 0.84 -21.74 0.39
C THR A 55 2.34 -21.85 0.21
N GLY A 56 2.79 -22.26 -0.97
CA GLY A 56 4.19 -22.20 -1.37
C GLY A 56 4.64 -20.81 -1.85
N VAL A 57 3.76 -19.82 -1.81
CA VAL A 57 4.10 -18.45 -2.15
C VAL A 57 4.78 -17.79 -0.96
N ASN A 58 6.06 -17.49 -1.11
CA ASN A 58 6.86 -16.85 -0.06
C ASN A 58 6.48 -15.39 0.09
N TYR A 59 6.32 -14.93 1.33
CA TYR A 59 6.24 -13.51 1.63
C TYR A 59 7.63 -12.87 1.47
N CYS A 60 7.69 -11.78 0.74
CA CYS A 60 8.93 -11.01 0.54
C CYS A 60 8.86 -9.73 1.39
N PRO A 61 9.54 -9.66 2.54
CA PRO A 61 9.49 -8.50 3.42
C PRO A 61 10.19 -7.28 2.86
N LEU A 62 11.19 -7.46 1.99
CA LEU A 62 11.93 -6.42 1.31
C LEU A 62 12.31 -6.89 -0.10
N ARG A 63 12.13 -6.04 -1.10
CA ARG A 63 12.52 -6.30 -2.47
C ARG A 63 13.17 -5.09 -3.13
N TYR A 64 13.87 -5.32 -4.22
CA TYR A 64 14.70 -4.31 -4.88
C TYR A 64 13.93 -3.02 -5.22
N ALA A 65 12.69 -3.10 -5.69
CA ALA A 65 11.88 -1.92 -5.99
C ALA A 65 11.63 -1.02 -4.75
N ASP A 66 11.48 -1.61 -3.56
CA ASP A 66 11.38 -0.84 -2.32
C ASP A 66 12.69 -0.12 -2.01
N VAL A 67 13.84 -0.80 -2.16
CA VAL A 67 15.17 -0.19 -1.99
C VAL A 67 15.39 0.97 -2.96
N VAL A 68 15.00 0.81 -4.23
CA VAL A 68 15.11 1.88 -5.23
C VAL A 68 14.24 3.08 -4.86
N LEU A 69 13.00 2.85 -4.39
CA LEU A 69 12.12 3.95 -3.96
C LEU A 69 12.57 4.61 -2.66
N MET A 70 13.20 3.86 -1.73
CA MET A 70 13.86 4.44 -0.56
C MET A 70 15.05 5.31 -0.96
N ALA A 71 15.86 4.87 -1.90
CA ALA A 71 16.96 5.67 -2.43
C ALA A 71 16.46 6.93 -3.15
N ALA A 72 15.38 6.83 -3.93
CA ALA A 72 14.74 7.97 -4.57
C ALA A 72 14.28 9.01 -3.53
N GLU A 73 13.66 8.58 -2.44
CA GLU A 73 13.29 9.46 -1.34
C GLU A 73 14.53 10.14 -0.73
N ALA A 74 15.55 9.37 -0.40
CA ALA A 74 16.77 9.90 0.20
C ALA A 74 17.45 10.94 -0.69
N TYR A 75 17.52 10.72 -2.01
CA TYR A 75 18.07 11.70 -2.94
C TYR A 75 17.23 12.98 -2.97
N ASN A 76 15.93 12.90 -2.91
CA ASN A 76 15.08 14.08 -2.82
C ASN A 76 15.33 14.86 -1.52
N GLU A 77 15.46 14.18 -0.39
CA GLU A 77 15.68 14.83 0.91
C GLU A 77 17.03 15.54 1.03
N ILE A 78 18.04 15.10 0.28
CA ILE A 78 19.35 15.79 0.20
C ILE A 78 19.41 16.82 -0.95
N GLY A 79 18.28 17.16 -1.58
CA GLY A 79 18.19 18.19 -2.62
C GLY A 79 18.59 17.74 -4.02
N ASN A 80 18.76 16.43 -4.26
CA ASN A 80 19.04 15.88 -5.59
C ASN A 80 17.75 15.28 -6.20
N THR A 81 16.73 16.11 -6.39
CA THR A 81 15.43 15.70 -6.95
C THR A 81 15.51 15.14 -8.38
N PRO A 82 16.40 15.60 -9.27
CA PRO A 82 16.59 14.96 -10.58
C PRO A 82 16.95 13.48 -10.49
N GLU A 83 17.87 13.09 -9.60
CA GLU A 83 18.21 11.69 -9.39
C GLU A 83 17.08 10.90 -8.73
N ALA A 84 16.32 11.53 -7.85
CA ALA A 84 15.12 10.95 -7.28
C ALA A 84 14.09 10.57 -8.36
N TRP A 85 13.83 11.45 -9.32
CA TRP A 85 12.97 11.16 -10.49
C TRP A 85 13.53 10.04 -11.36
N ARG A 86 14.83 9.98 -11.57
CA ARG A 86 15.47 8.90 -12.34
C ARG A 86 15.20 7.53 -11.70
N LEU A 87 15.38 7.42 -10.40
CA LEU A 87 15.15 6.18 -9.67
C LEU A 87 13.66 5.79 -9.62
N LEU A 88 12.78 6.75 -9.43
CA LEU A 88 11.34 6.50 -9.48
C LEU A 88 10.94 5.98 -10.87
N ASN A 89 11.52 6.52 -11.94
CA ASN A 89 11.29 6.07 -13.31
C ASN A 89 11.85 4.67 -13.59
N GLU A 90 12.90 4.23 -12.90
CA GLU A 90 13.38 2.85 -13.02
C GLU A 90 12.28 1.84 -12.64
N VAL A 91 11.55 2.12 -11.56
CA VAL A 91 10.41 1.30 -11.13
C VAL A 91 9.25 1.42 -12.12
N ARG A 92 8.94 2.63 -12.60
CA ARG A 92 7.89 2.88 -13.59
C ARG A 92 8.16 2.20 -14.93
N HIS A 93 9.40 2.28 -15.41
CA HIS A 93 9.83 1.64 -16.66
C HIS A 93 9.61 0.13 -16.60
N ARG A 94 10.07 -0.53 -15.53
CA ARG A 94 9.84 -1.96 -15.33
C ARG A 94 8.35 -2.34 -15.31
N ALA A 95 7.49 -1.44 -14.82
CA ALA A 95 6.04 -1.64 -14.74
C ALA A 95 5.28 -1.29 -16.04
N GLY A 96 5.98 -0.91 -17.10
CA GLY A 96 5.37 -0.43 -18.35
C GLY A 96 4.67 0.92 -18.22
N ALA A 97 4.84 1.63 -17.10
CA ALA A 97 4.25 2.94 -16.86
C ALA A 97 5.05 4.06 -17.53
N THR A 98 4.37 5.14 -17.91
CA THR A 98 5.01 6.30 -18.53
C THR A 98 5.99 6.96 -17.56
N GLU A 99 7.22 7.18 -18.00
CA GLU A 99 8.25 7.93 -17.26
C GLU A 99 7.86 9.40 -17.13
N THR A 100 8.22 10.01 -16.00
CA THR A 100 7.86 11.39 -15.66
C THR A 100 9.00 12.07 -14.91
N ASN A 101 9.10 13.39 -15.04
CA ASN A 101 10.12 14.21 -14.37
C ASN A 101 9.52 15.39 -13.60
N SER A 102 8.23 15.43 -13.46
CA SER A 102 7.50 16.47 -12.72
C SER A 102 6.17 15.93 -12.20
N LEU A 103 5.63 16.55 -11.16
CA LEU A 103 4.32 16.19 -10.63
C LEU A 103 3.21 16.39 -11.66
N GLN A 104 3.29 17.42 -12.49
CA GLN A 104 2.32 17.67 -13.55
C GLN A 104 2.29 16.52 -14.56
N ALA A 105 3.45 16.07 -15.02
CA ALA A 105 3.57 14.93 -15.94
C ALA A 105 3.10 13.65 -15.27
N TYR A 106 3.42 13.45 -13.98
CA TYR A 106 2.97 12.31 -13.20
C TYR A 106 1.44 12.24 -13.09
N LYS A 107 0.78 13.36 -12.75
CA LYS A 107 -0.68 13.46 -12.68
C LYS A 107 -1.33 13.24 -14.05
N ALA A 108 -0.74 13.75 -15.12
CA ALA A 108 -1.23 13.53 -16.48
C ALA A 108 -1.16 12.04 -16.89
N ALA A 109 -0.11 11.33 -16.46
CA ALA A 109 0.02 9.90 -16.67
C ALA A 109 -0.92 9.05 -15.78
N GLN A 110 -1.43 9.62 -14.67
CA GLN A 110 -2.30 8.98 -13.68
C GLN A 110 -3.53 9.86 -13.37
N PRO A 111 -4.47 10.03 -14.31
CA PRO A 111 -5.51 11.07 -14.22
C PRO A 111 -6.54 10.86 -13.09
N ASN A 112 -6.58 9.67 -12.49
CA ASN A 112 -7.55 9.35 -11.42
C ASN A 112 -7.01 9.57 -10.00
N LEU A 113 -5.84 10.22 -9.85
CA LEU A 113 -5.32 10.58 -8.54
C LEU A 113 -6.14 11.69 -7.92
N TYR A 114 -6.45 11.56 -6.64
CA TYR A 114 -7.02 12.65 -5.87
C TYR A 114 -5.92 13.51 -5.25
N GLU A 115 -6.24 14.78 -4.97
CA GLU A 115 -5.29 15.70 -4.34
C GLU A 115 -4.99 15.27 -2.90
N LEU A 116 -3.72 15.43 -2.52
CA LEU A 116 -3.24 15.18 -1.18
C LEU A 116 -3.16 16.50 -0.42
N PRO A 117 -3.66 16.59 0.82
CA PRO A 117 -3.58 17.82 1.63
C PRO A 117 -2.21 17.99 2.31
N TYR A 118 -1.27 17.12 2.10
CA TYR A 118 0.10 17.12 2.62
C TYR A 118 1.09 17.10 1.46
N PHE A 119 2.34 17.51 1.71
CA PHE A 119 3.35 17.76 0.67
C PHE A 119 2.88 18.83 -0.33
N ASN A 120 2.52 20.01 0.17
CA ASN A 120 1.84 21.04 -0.60
C ASN A 120 2.53 22.42 -0.54
N SER A 121 3.81 22.51 -0.17
CA SER A 121 4.59 23.75 -0.21
C SER A 121 4.68 24.33 -1.63
N GLY A 122 4.49 23.51 -2.66
CA GLY A 122 4.63 23.87 -4.06
C GLY A 122 6.07 23.82 -4.57
N ASP A 123 7.03 23.50 -3.71
CA ASP A 123 8.42 23.31 -4.12
C ASP A 123 8.63 21.95 -4.85
N GLU A 124 9.80 21.82 -5.46
CA GLU A 124 10.12 20.62 -6.25
C GLU A 124 10.21 19.37 -5.39
N ALA A 125 10.72 19.49 -4.15
CA ALA A 125 10.85 18.39 -3.23
C ALA A 125 9.49 17.84 -2.78
N ASP A 126 8.53 18.68 -2.44
CA ASP A 126 7.18 18.27 -2.09
C ASP A 126 6.39 17.72 -3.28
N ASN A 127 6.63 18.29 -4.46
CA ASN A 127 6.08 17.74 -5.70
C ASN A 127 6.56 16.30 -5.93
N PHE A 128 7.85 16.04 -5.68
CA PHE A 128 8.39 14.69 -5.76
C PHE A 128 7.81 13.78 -4.65
N ARG A 129 7.72 14.24 -3.40
CA ARG A 129 7.10 13.47 -2.29
C ARG A 129 5.68 13.06 -2.62
N THR A 130 4.92 13.92 -3.28
CA THR A 130 3.57 13.59 -3.76
C THR A 130 3.59 12.46 -4.78
N ALA A 131 4.48 12.50 -5.76
CA ALA A 131 4.63 11.43 -6.74
C ALA A 131 5.10 10.12 -6.08
N LEU A 132 6.06 10.21 -5.16
CA LEU A 132 6.57 9.06 -4.40
C LEU A 132 5.49 8.42 -3.51
N TYR A 133 4.64 9.22 -2.86
CA TYR A 133 3.50 8.73 -2.10
C TYR A 133 2.63 7.78 -2.92
N TRP A 134 2.29 8.18 -4.15
CA TRP A 134 1.48 7.37 -5.04
C TRP A 134 2.25 6.19 -5.60
N GLU A 135 3.49 6.39 -6.04
CA GLU A 135 4.29 5.34 -6.66
C GLU A 135 4.58 4.20 -5.69
N ARG A 136 4.95 4.49 -4.43
CA ARG A 136 5.08 3.48 -3.38
C ARG A 136 3.75 2.77 -3.10
N GLY A 137 2.65 3.53 -3.12
CA GLY A 137 1.31 2.96 -2.97
C GLY A 137 0.95 1.96 -4.08
N PHE A 138 1.28 2.27 -5.34
CA PHE A 138 1.05 1.38 -6.46
C PHE A 138 2.02 0.20 -6.47
N GLU A 139 3.30 0.47 -6.27
CA GLU A 139 4.33 -0.55 -6.37
C GLU A 139 4.28 -1.58 -5.24
N LEU A 140 4.04 -1.13 -4.01
CA LEU A 140 4.12 -1.94 -2.80
C LEU A 140 2.73 -2.32 -2.24
N ALA A 141 1.66 -2.13 -3.04
CA ALA A 141 0.31 -2.52 -2.63
C ALA A 141 0.27 -3.99 -2.21
N PHE A 142 -0.43 -4.27 -1.10
CA PHE A 142 -0.61 -5.59 -0.49
C PHE A 142 0.66 -6.24 0.09
N GLU A 143 1.77 -5.50 0.21
CA GLU A 143 3.03 -5.99 0.80
C GLU A 143 3.22 -5.55 2.26
N GLY A 144 2.21 -4.95 2.89
CA GLY A 144 2.26 -4.53 4.29
C GLY A 144 3.01 -3.21 4.55
N GLN A 145 3.64 -2.60 3.53
CA GLN A 145 4.52 -1.43 3.71
C GLN A 145 3.77 -0.11 3.95
N ARG A 146 2.54 0.03 3.45
CA ARG A 146 1.83 1.32 3.42
C ARG A 146 1.65 1.97 4.79
N LYS A 147 1.31 1.19 5.82
CA LYS A 147 1.16 1.72 7.18
C LYS A 147 2.46 2.37 7.68
N TYR A 148 3.58 1.74 7.43
CA TYR A 148 4.89 2.23 7.87
C TYR A 148 5.34 3.47 7.11
N ASP A 149 5.03 3.58 5.81
CA ASP A 149 5.24 4.81 5.04
C ASP A 149 4.46 5.98 5.65
N LEU A 150 3.17 5.78 5.90
CA LEU A 150 2.30 6.81 6.46
C LEU A 150 2.69 7.21 7.89
N LEU A 151 3.21 6.26 8.68
CA LEU A 151 3.74 6.53 10.03
C LEU A 151 5.00 7.38 9.99
N ARG A 152 6.01 6.98 9.19
CA ARG A 152 7.29 7.69 9.11
C ARG A 152 7.17 9.08 8.48
N TRP A 153 6.18 9.28 7.61
CA TRP A 153 5.82 10.60 7.07
C TRP A 153 4.95 11.42 8.03
N GLY A 154 4.49 10.87 9.16
CA GLY A 154 3.67 11.55 10.16
C GLY A 154 2.24 11.85 9.72
N ILE A 155 1.75 11.19 8.66
CA ILE A 155 0.46 11.48 8.02
C ILE A 155 -0.57 10.34 8.13
N LEU A 156 -0.34 9.33 8.97
CA LEU A 156 -1.23 8.17 9.03
C LEU A 156 -2.68 8.56 9.32
N GLY A 157 -2.90 9.39 10.34
CA GLY A 157 -4.26 9.80 10.72
C GLY A 157 -4.96 10.58 9.61
N ASP A 158 -4.25 11.51 8.98
CA ASP A 158 -4.79 12.34 7.89
C ASP A 158 -5.07 11.49 6.63
N ALA A 159 -4.18 10.54 6.32
CA ALA A 159 -4.38 9.62 5.22
C ALA A 159 -5.59 8.69 5.44
N LEU A 160 -5.83 8.21 6.65
CA LEU A 160 -7.01 7.41 7.00
C LEU A 160 -8.30 8.22 6.85
N LYS A 161 -8.32 9.47 7.34
CA LYS A 161 -9.47 10.38 7.17
C LYS A 161 -9.74 10.68 5.70
N LEU A 162 -8.68 11.00 4.93
CA LEU A 162 -8.81 11.26 3.50
C LEU A 162 -9.33 10.04 2.75
N PHE A 163 -8.78 8.85 3.01
CA PHE A 163 -9.28 7.60 2.43
C PHE A 163 -10.77 7.40 2.74
N GLN A 164 -11.17 7.54 3.99
CA GLN A 164 -12.56 7.40 4.42
C GLN A 164 -13.49 8.41 3.73
N SER A 165 -13.04 9.65 3.50
CA SER A 165 -13.80 10.67 2.79
C SER A 165 -14.05 10.34 1.32
N LYS A 166 -13.13 9.56 0.69
CA LYS A 166 -13.19 9.15 -0.72
C LYS A 166 -13.90 7.82 -0.93
N MET A 167 -14.23 7.11 0.14
CA MET A 167 -14.93 5.83 0.04
C MET A 167 -16.35 5.98 -0.52
N ASP A 168 -16.78 4.95 -1.24
CA ASP A 168 -18.17 4.83 -1.66
C ASP A 168 -19.12 4.86 -0.44
N LYS A 169 -20.26 5.53 -0.61
CA LYS A 169 -21.24 5.71 0.46
C LYS A 169 -21.76 4.37 1.01
N SER A 170 -21.81 3.32 0.20
CA SER A 170 -22.22 1.97 0.62
C SER A 170 -21.25 1.29 1.58
N LEU A 171 -20.01 1.78 1.64
CA LEU A 171 -18.95 1.27 2.52
C LEU A 171 -18.76 2.13 3.79
N LYS A 172 -19.41 3.29 3.87
CA LYS A 172 -19.37 4.14 5.05
C LYS A 172 -19.88 3.37 6.27
N GLY A 173 -19.15 3.47 7.37
CA GLY A 173 -19.44 2.74 8.62
C GLY A 173 -18.87 1.32 8.71
N LYS A 174 -18.38 0.76 7.59
CA LYS A 174 -17.61 -0.51 7.63
C LYS A 174 -16.12 -0.31 7.89
N TYR A 175 -15.63 0.88 7.58
CA TYR A 175 -14.22 1.27 7.69
C TYR A 175 -14.14 2.66 8.30
N ASP A 176 -14.10 2.72 9.61
CA ASP A 176 -14.15 3.93 10.41
C ASP A 176 -12.80 4.27 11.09
N ALA A 177 -11.72 3.70 10.57
CA ALA A 177 -10.39 3.89 11.12
C ALA A 177 -9.95 5.36 11.16
N GLY A 178 -10.41 6.18 10.20
CA GLY A 178 -10.12 7.62 10.19
C GLY A 178 -10.80 8.37 11.34
N ASP A 179 -12.03 8.01 11.66
CA ASP A 179 -12.78 8.63 12.76
C ASP A 179 -12.28 8.16 14.14
N LYS A 180 -11.81 6.92 14.22
CA LYS A 180 -11.31 6.31 15.46
C LYS A 180 -9.82 6.55 15.72
N PHE A 181 -9.10 7.13 14.77
CA PHE A 181 -7.69 7.38 14.94
C PHE A 181 -7.44 8.48 15.97
N ILE A 182 -6.63 8.17 16.97
CA ILE A 182 -6.19 9.10 18.00
C ILE A 182 -4.69 9.34 17.82
N LYS A 183 -4.32 10.57 17.47
CA LYS A 183 -2.92 10.98 17.30
C LYS A 183 -2.17 10.86 18.63
N GLY A 184 -0.96 10.34 18.59
CA GLY A 184 -0.13 10.07 19.77
C GLY A 184 -0.39 8.71 20.42
N LYS A 185 -1.47 8.01 20.02
CA LYS A 185 -1.80 6.67 20.50
C LYS A 185 -1.64 5.62 19.40
N HIS A 186 -2.37 5.80 18.28
CA HIS A 186 -2.53 4.75 17.29
C HIS A 186 -1.37 4.65 16.28
N GLU A 187 -0.38 5.52 16.41
CA GLU A 187 0.91 5.36 15.74
C GLU A 187 1.74 4.22 16.33
N LEU A 188 1.50 3.90 17.60
CA LEU A 188 2.16 2.80 18.31
C LEU A 188 1.17 1.66 18.59
N PHE A 189 1.71 0.50 18.89
CA PHE A 189 0.94 -0.60 19.48
C PHE A 189 1.11 -0.60 21.00
N PRO A 190 0.16 -1.17 21.77
CA PRO A 190 0.38 -1.41 23.18
C PRO A 190 1.57 -2.38 23.36
N ILE A 191 2.33 -2.19 24.44
CA ILE A 191 3.29 -3.21 24.86
C ILE A 191 2.50 -4.45 25.26
N PRO A 192 2.84 -5.64 24.76
CA PRO A 192 2.09 -6.87 25.10
C PRO A 192 1.99 -7.09 26.62
N LEU A 193 0.80 -7.47 27.07
CA LEU A 193 0.55 -7.66 28.51
C LEU A 193 1.54 -8.65 29.15
N GLY A 194 1.95 -9.69 28.44
CA GLY A 194 2.94 -10.65 28.93
C GLY A 194 4.30 -10.00 29.24
N GLU A 195 4.73 -9.04 28.42
CA GLU A 195 5.98 -8.29 28.65
C GLU A 195 5.86 -7.36 29.87
N LEU A 196 4.72 -6.67 30.01
CA LEU A 196 4.45 -5.81 31.15
C LEU A 196 4.43 -6.60 32.46
N GLN A 197 3.95 -7.85 32.44
CA GLN A 197 3.88 -8.72 33.61
C GLN A 197 5.24 -9.39 33.92
N ALA A 198 5.99 -9.78 32.92
CA ALA A 198 7.27 -10.47 33.09
C ALA A 198 8.42 -9.53 33.47
N ASN A 199 8.36 -8.26 33.07
CA ASN A 199 9.42 -7.28 33.33
C ASN A 199 8.96 -6.19 34.31
N PRO A 200 9.36 -6.25 35.61
CA PRO A 200 8.98 -5.26 36.59
C PRO A 200 9.38 -3.81 36.22
N ALA A 201 10.42 -3.63 35.41
CA ALA A 201 10.84 -2.31 34.94
C ALA A 201 9.83 -1.66 33.99
N LEU A 202 8.95 -2.44 33.35
CA LEU A 202 7.89 -1.95 32.46
C LEU A 202 6.56 -1.69 33.19
N LYS A 203 6.51 -1.88 34.49
CA LYS A 203 5.29 -1.66 35.26
C LYS A 203 4.79 -0.21 35.08
N ASN A 204 3.55 -0.08 34.63
CA ASN A 204 2.92 1.22 34.33
C ASN A 204 3.62 2.04 33.24
N GLN A 205 4.38 1.38 32.34
CA GLN A 205 5.11 2.04 31.25
C GLN A 205 4.62 1.60 29.87
N ASN A 206 3.31 1.45 29.71
CA ASN A 206 2.76 1.17 28.38
C ASN A 206 2.91 2.40 27.47
N ASN A 207 2.76 2.20 26.16
CA ASN A 207 2.73 3.30 25.22
C ASN A 207 1.55 4.25 25.50
N PRO A 208 1.67 5.55 25.17
CA PRO A 208 0.66 6.54 25.47
C PRO A 208 -0.76 6.11 25.05
N GLY A 209 -1.73 6.27 25.95
CA GLY A 209 -3.13 5.93 25.73
C GLY A 209 -3.50 4.45 25.84
N TYR A 210 -2.58 3.60 26.30
CA TYR A 210 -2.80 2.17 26.58
C TYR A 210 -2.60 1.82 28.05
N GLU A 211 -2.96 2.73 28.91
CA GLU A 211 -2.88 2.60 30.37
C GLU A 211 -3.83 1.55 30.93
#